data_88292d9c1517ec83ae740981b85a487e
#
_entry.id   88292d9c1517ec83ae740981b85a487e
#
_cell.length_a   1.000
_cell.length_b   1.000
_cell.length_c   1.000
_cell.angle_alpha   90.00
_cell.angle_beta   90.00
_cell.angle_gamma   90.00
#
_symmetry.space_group_name_H-M   'P 1'
#
loop_
_entity.id
_entity.type
_entity.pdbx_description
1 polymer ?
#
loop_
_entity_poly.entity_id
_entity_poly.type
_entity_poly.pdbx_seq_one_letter_code
_entity_poly.pdbx_strand_id
1 'polypeptide(L)'
;MLFVTRAWWPRLTGVIAILASRALTAAAQPAPAVAPTDWAAYLNGAAHSSFNAADTAITPSTVPALVQAWHWKGDPATMTGQPGPALFSSPTVADGAVYIGANTGWFYKLDEATGAVLAKVFLGYQPKLTCAARGFISTATVAVDPSDGQDTVYVGAPDGYLYALRATDLSQKWRSAVDIPSQTVSDYFLWSSPTVANGKIYIGSASHCDKPLTRGDLVAYDQATGQELARFFTVPAGFLGGGIWSSAAVDGSGYVYASTGTQPAGTSQRFYSVSIVKLDPNTLQPLAWFTVPNSQLFGDGDFGASPVIFGPYVGACNKNGIFYALDQATMTVAWEKQIGAKSTAASPAQCSAAPIYDGTSLYMAGDPTTINGVAYRGSIQRLDPSTGATLWETGLPNSVIGSPTMNGGGVIAVGTYDFTSTPNAVYLIDASTGAILRTLTTGGYTFAQSVFADGMLFTANVYRGLTAWHV
;
A
#
# COMPACT_ATOMS: atom_id res chain seq x y z
N MET A 1 -82.41 57.83 44.41
CA MET A 1 -81.57 57.43 45.57
C MET A 1 -80.85 56.17 45.19
N LEU A 2 -79.58 56.31 45.02
CA LEU A 2 -78.73 55.24 44.54
C LEU A 2 -78.04 54.56 45.71
N PHE A 3 -77.97 53.23 45.65
CA PHE A 3 -76.99 52.48 46.42
C PHE A 3 -76.09 51.66 45.47
N VAL A 4 -74.80 51.96 45.56
CA VAL A 4 -73.76 51.29 44.82
C VAL A 4 -73.20 50.14 45.69
N THR A 5 -73.27 48.93 45.22
CA THR A 5 -72.57 47.75 45.84
C THR A 5 -71.31 47.44 45.07
N ARG A 6 -70.18 47.48 45.77
CA ARG A 6 -68.86 47.06 45.25
C ARG A 6 -68.72 45.55 45.31
N ALA A 7 -68.48 44.90 44.18
CA ALA A 7 -68.09 43.52 44.13
C ALA A 7 -66.55 43.42 44.18
N TRP A 8 -66.01 42.59 45.05
CA TRP A 8 -64.61 42.22 45.15
C TRP A 8 -64.32 41.03 44.23
N TRP A 9 -63.33 41.15 43.40
CA TRP A 9 -62.74 40.06 42.61
C TRP A 9 -61.38 39.74 43.13
N PRO A 10 -60.99 38.44 43.35
CA PRO A 10 -59.60 38.08 43.70
C PRO A 10 -58.71 38.05 42.47
N ARG A 11 -57.52 38.63 42.58
CA ARG A 11 -56.51 38.58 41.60
C ARG A 11 -55.85 37.21 41.63
N LEU A 12 -56.00 36.38 40.55
CA LEU A 12 -55.18 35.22 40.27
C LEU A 12 -53.90 35.67 39.66
N THR A 13 -52.75 35.54 40.40
CA THR A 13 -51.37 35.65 39.87
C THR A 13 -51.00 34.32 39.21
N GLY A 14 -51.12 34.27 37.89
CA GLY A 14 -50.58 33.17 37.11
C GLY A 14 -49.05 33.22 37.01
N VAL A 15 -48.38 32.25 37.59
CA VAL A 15 -46.96 32.04 37.40
C VAL A 15 -46.77 31.33 36.06
N ILE A 16 -46.26 32.01 35.03
CA ILE A 16 -45.84 31.39 33.76
C ILE A 16 -44.48 30.78 34.02
N ALA A 17 -44.43 29.44 34.16
CA ALA A 17 -43.18 28.69 34.14
C ALA A 17 -42.71 28.56 32.67
N ILE A 18 -41.70 29.33 32.29
CA ILE A 18 -41.00 29.17 31.01
C ILE A 18 -40.10 27.92 31.14
N LEU A 19 -40.56 26.81 30.59
CA LEU A 19 -39.76 25.63 30.36
C LEU A 19 -38.74 25.94 29.22
N ALA A 20 -37.55 26.35 29.58
CA ALA A 20 -36.42 26.39 28.66
C ALA A 20 -35.97 24.94 28.34
N SER A 21 -36.42 24.41 27.21
CA SER A 21 -35.87 23.19 26.65
C SER A 21 -34.41 23.45 26.22
N ARG A 22 -33.46 23.06 27.05
CA ARG A 22 -32.07 22.91 26.63
C ARG A 22 -32.01 21.74 25.64
N ALA A 23 -31.91 22.04 24.35
CA ALA A 23 -31.43 21.08 23.38
C ALA A 23 -30.00 20.70 23.81
N LEU A 24 -29.81 19.49 24.36
CA LEU A 24 -28.52 18.87 24.46
C LEU A 24 -28.06 18.62 23.02
N THR A 25 -27.18 19.49 22.50
CA THR A 25 -26.35 19.17 21.38
C THR A 25 -25.45 18.03 21.87
N ALA A 26 -25.75 16.80 21.43
CA ALA A 26 -24.78 15.71 21.57
C ALA A 26 -23.48 16.21 20.93
N ALA A 27 -22.42 16.38 21.73
CA ALA A 27 -21.10 16.57 21.19
C ALA A 27 -20.84 15.36 20.29
N ALA A 28 -20.54 15.62 19.02
CA ALA A 28 -20.10 14.57 18.11
C ALA A 28 -18.92 13.87 18.81
N GLN A 29 -19.02 12.54 19.02
CA GLN A 29 -17.87 11.77 19.45
C GLN A 29 -16.77 12.03 18.42
N PRO A 30 -15.50 12.28 18.87
CA PRO A 30 -14.40 12.30 17.94
C PRO A 30 -14.42 10.98 17.16
N ALA A 31 -14.22 11.07 15.85
CA ALA A 31 -14.07 9.89 15.01
C ALA A 31 -13.02 8.96 15.63
N PRO A 32 -13.22 7.64 15.62
CA PRO A 32 -12.22 6.72 16.09
C PRO A 32 -10.95 6.96 15.25
N ALA A 33 -9.85 7.21 15.90
CA ALA A 33 -8.55 7.22 15.23
C ALA A 33 -8.23 5.78 14.83
N VAL A 34 -7.59 5.59 13.66
CA VAL A 34 -7.05 4.29 13.24
C VAL A 34 -6.31 3.65 14.41
N ALA A 35 -6.70 2.43 14.78
CA ALA A 35 -6.12 1.77 15.95
C ALA A 35 -4.64 1.43 15.72
N PRO A 36 -3.78 1.41 16.76
CA PRO A 36 -2.38 1.07 16.59
C PRO A 36 -2.14 -0.33 16.04
N THR A 37 -3.11 -1.25 16.20
CA THR A 37 -3.08 -2.62 15.70
C THR A 37 -3.57 -2.77 14.26
N ASP A 38 -4.20 -1.74 13.70
CA ASP A 38 -4.65 -1.70 12.31
C ASP A 38 -3.46 -1.81 11.33
N TRP A 39 -3.77 -2.18 10.09
CA TRP A 39 -2.88 -2.06 8.93
C TRP A 39 -3.49 -1.11 7.91
N ALA A 40 -3.49 0.17 8.24
CA ALA A 40 -4.30 1.19 7.58
C ALA A 40 -3.77 1.67 6.22
N ALA A 41 -2.58 1.24 5.79
CA ALA A 41 -1.95 1.67 4.54
C ALA A 41 -1.03 0.60 3.96
N TYR A 42 -0.73 0.72 2.67
CA TYR A 42 0.31 -0.07 2.03
C TYR A 42 1.65 0.12 2.76
N LEU A 43 2.37 -0.99 3.01
CA LEU A 43 3.64 -1.02 3.76
C LEU A 43 3.54 -0.43 5.19
N ASN A 44 2.34 -0.42 5.77
CA ASN A 44 2.04 0.06 7.12
C ASN A 44 2.51 1.49 7.41
N GLY A 45 2.03 2.44 6.60
CA GLY A 45 2.20 3.88 6.83
C GLY A 45 3.21 4.56 5.91
N ALA A 46 3.38 5.87 6.12
CA ALA A 46 4.09 6.74 5.17
C ALA A 46 5.59 6.45 5.06
N ALA A 47 6.23 5.92 6.10
CA ALA A 47 7.65 5.55 6.08
C ALA A 47 7.92 4.17 5.45
N HIS A 48 6.87 3.40 5.15
CA HIS A 48 6.91 2.08 4.53
C HIS A 48 7.67 1.03 5.36
N SER A 49 7.40 0.98 6.68
CA SER A 49 8.09 0.03 7.57
C SER A 49 7.73 -1.43 7.32
N SER A 50 6.58 -1.73 6.72
CA SER A 50 6.02 -3.09 6.62
C SER A 50 5.95 -3.84 7.96
N PHE A 51 5.90 -3.12 9.06
CA PHE A 51 5.98 -3.64 10.42
C PHE A 51 4.83 -3.10 11.28
N ASN A 52 4.01 -3.99 11.84
CA ASN A 52 2.98 -3.66 12.82
C ASN A 52 3.46 -4.01 14.23
N ALA A 53 4.15 -3.06 14.88
CA ALA A 53 4.73 -3.25 16.20
C ALA A 53 3.68 -3.49 17.30
N ALA A 54 2.47 -2.97 17.12
CA ALA A 54 1.40 -3.08 18.11
C ALA A 54 0.67 -4.43 18.06
N ASP A 55 0.66 -5.11 16.91
CA ASP A 55 0.08 -6.45 16.80
C ASP A 55 1.08 -7.50 17.30
N THR A 56 0.78 -8.11 18.43
CA THR A 56 1.65 -9.08 19.12
C THR A 56 0.99 -10.45 19.34
N ALA A 57 -0.23 -10.68 18.87
CA ALA A 57 -1.00 -11.88 19.18
C ALA A 57 -0.42 -13.15 18.51
N ILE A 58 0.03 -13.03 17.27
CA ILE A 58 0.64 -14.13 16.54
C ILE A 58 2.14 -14.12 16.80
N THR A 59 2.65 -15.18 17.44
CA THR A 59 4.06 -15.34 17.83
C THR A 59 4.64 -16.62 17.25
N PRO A 60 5.97 -16.83 17.22
CA PRO A 60 6.55 -18.09 16.79
C PRO A 60 5.98 -19.32 17.50
N SER A 61 5.62 -19.21 18.78
CA SER A 61 5.04 -20.30 19.55
C SER A 61 3.57 -20.56 19.23
N THR A 62 2.80 -19.55 18.79
CA THR A 62 1.36 -19.70 18.47
C THR A 62 1.09 -19.99 16.99
N VAL A 63 2.04 -19.74 16.07
CA VAL A 63 1.90 -20.04 14.63
C VAL A 63 1.44 -21.48 14.34
N PRO A 64 1.90 -22.55 15.04
CA PRO A 64 1.40 -23.90 14.80
C PRO A 64 -0.11 -24.06 15.05
N ALA A 65 -0.70 -23.24 15.94
CA ALA A 65 -2.12 -23.26 16.28
C ALA A 65 -3.01 -22.39 15.37
N LEU A 66 -2.43 -21.60 14.46
CA LEU A 66 -3.18 -20.77 13.52
C LEU A 66 -4.28 -21.58 12.81
N VAL A 67 -5.51 -21.09 12.83
CA VAL A 67 -6.65 -21.65 12.11
C VAL A 67 -7.27 -20.61 11.18
N GLN A 68 -7.94 -21.06 10.14
CA GLN A 68 -8.69 -20.19 9.25
C GLN A 68 -9.93 -19.69 9.98
N ALA A 69 -10.05 -18.35 10.15
CA ALA A 69 -11.25 -17.71 10.66
C ALA A 69 -12.36 -17.71 9.59
N TRP A 70 -12.03 -17.19 8.42
CA TRP A 70 -12.93 -17.14 7.29
C TRP A 70 -12.16 -17.10 5.96
N HIS A 71 -12.89 -17.32 4.87
CA HIS A 71 -12.36 -17.25 3.50
C HIS A 71 -13.39 -16.60 2.59
N TRP A 72 -13.06 -15.42 2.07
CA TRP A 72 -13.85 -14.72 1.07
C TRP A 72 -13.36 -15.08 -0.34
N LYS A 73 -14.21 -15.73 -1.13
CA LYS A 73 -13.92 -16.18 -2.50
C LYS A 73 -14.27 -15.16 -3.58
N GLY A 74 -14.60 -13.93 -3.18
CA GLY A 74 -15.14 -12.90 -4.06
C GLY A 74 -16.68 -12.91 -4.07
N ASP A 75 -17.26 -11.90 -4.70
CA ASP A 75 -18.70 -11.78 -4.88
C ASP A 75 -19.09 -12.34 -6.26
N PRO A 76 -19.84 -13.45 -6.34
CA PRO A 76 -20.24 -14.07 -7.60
C PRO A 76 -20.94 -13.12 -8.58
N ALA A 77 -21.67 -12.11 -8.06
CA ALA A 77 -22.36 -11.14 -8.89
C ALA A 77 -21.43 -10.19 -9.66
N THR A 78 -20.15 -10.11 -9.26
CA THR A 78 -19.14 -9.22 -9.84
C THR A 78 -18.03 -9.95 -10.58
N MET A 79 -18.06 -11.29 -10.61
CA MET A 79 -16.99 -12.16 -11.14
C MET A 79 -17.42 -12.96 -12.36
N THR A 80 -18.07 -12.37 -13.34
CA THR A 80 -18.47 -13.07 -14.56
C THR A 80 -17.25 -13.63 -15.31
N GLY A 81 -17.15 -14.95 -15.37
CA GLY A 81 -16.13 -15.67 -16.15
C GLY A 81 -14.74 -15.79 -15.53
N GLN A 82 -14.56 -15.43 -14.25
CA GLN A 82 -13.29 -15.55 -13.53
C GLN A 82 -13.37 -16.65 -12.44
N PRO A 83 -12.31 -17.44 -12.22
CA PRO A 83 -12.32 -18.50 -11.19
C PRO A 83 -12.22 -17.95 -9.74
N GLY A 84 -12.07 -16.64 -9.56
CA GLY A 84 -11.94 -15.97 -8.29
C GLY A 84 -11.74 -14.47 -8.45
N PRO A 85 -11.65 -13.69 -7.36
CA PRO A 85 -11.60 -12.22 -7.41
C PRO A 85 -10.30 -11.66 -7.97
N ALA A 86 -9.26 -12.46 -8.17
CA ALA A 86 -7.92 -12.09 -8.61
C ALA A 86 -7.41 -10.84 -7.85
N LEU A 87 -6.92 -11.06 -6.63
CA LEU A 87 -6.47 -9.99 -5.75
C LEU A 87 -4.98 -9.72 -5.95
N PHE A 88 -4.66 -8.58 -6.55
CA PHE A 88 -3.31 -8.04 -6.67
C PHE A 88 -3.05 -6.90 -5.67
N SER A 89 -4.08 -6.15 -5.28
CA SER A 89 -3.97 -5.17 -4.21
C SER A 89 -3.85 -5.87 -2.85
N SER A 90 -3.13 -5.25 -1.93
CA SER A 90 -3.03 -5.75 -0.55
C SER A 90 -4.31 -5.40 0.23
N PRO A 91 -4.70 -6.19 1.23
CA PRO A 91 -5.76 -5.78 2.13
C PRO A 91 -5.30 -4.61 2.99
N THR A 92 -6.19 -3.66 3.24
CA THR A 92 -6.05 -2.61 4.24
C THR A 92 -7.05 -2.91 5.34
N VAL A 93 -6.61 -2.93 6.60
CA VAL A 93 -7.45 -3.25 7.75
C VAL A 93 -7.52 -2.03 8.65
N ALA A 94 -8.73 -1.56 8.92
CA ALA A 94 -8.97 -0.43 9.81
C ALA A 94 -10.42 -0.45 10.32
N ASP A 95 -10.62 -0.08 11.57
CA ASP A 95 -11.93 0.06 12.22
C ASP A 95 -12.85 -1.16 12.07
N GLY A 96 -12.30 -2.37 12.26
CA GLY A 96 -13.06 -3.61 12.16
C GLY A 96 -13.50 -3.96 10.73
N ALA A 97 -12.86 -3.39 9.72
CA ALA A 97 -13.15 -3.66 8.32
C ALA A 97 -11.89 -3.91 7.49
N VAL A 98 -12.03 -4.75 6.47
CA VAL A 98 -11.00 -5.00 5.45
C VAL A 98 -11.42 -4.34 4.14
N TYR A 99 -10.55 -3.48 3.62
CA TYR A 99 -10.73 -2.79 2.34
C TYR A 99 -9.83 -3.43 1.28
N ILE A 100 -10.39 -3.81 0.13
CA ILE A 100 -9.63 -4.48 -0.91
C ILE A 100 -10.21 -4.24 -2.31
N GLY A 101 -9.33 -3.96 -3.27
CA GLY A 101 -9.66 -3.88 -4.68
C GLY A 101 -9.48 -5.21 -5.39
N ALA A 102 -10.39 -5.56 -6.30
CA ALA A 102 -10.29 -6.77 -7.12
C ALA A 102 -9.90 -6.45 -8.57
N ASN A 103 -9.31 -7.41 -9.26
CA ASN A 103 -8.96 -7.28 -10.68
C ASN A 103 -10.20 -7.19 -11.60
N THR A 104 -11.40 -7.23 -11.03
CA THR A 104 -12.67 -6.99 -11.73
C THR A 104 -13.10 -5.52 -11.75
N GLY A 105 -12.33 -4.63 -11.11
CA GLY A 105 -12.63 -3.19 -11.01
C GLY A 105 -13.57 -2.82 -9.87
N TRP A 106 -14.00 -3.80 -9.08
CA TRP A 106 -14.77 -3.59 -7.87
C TRP A 106 -13.85 -3.40 -6.68
N PHE A 107 -14.21 -2.45 -5.81
CA PHE A 107 -13.60 -2.19 -4.53
C PHE A 107 -14.58 -2.58 -3.42
N TYR A 108 -14.09 -3.28 -2.40
CA TYR A 108 -14.91 -3.89 -1.34
C TYR A 108 -14.52 -3.38 0.04
N LYS A 109 -15.53 -3.28 0.90
CA LYS A 109 -15.41 -3.24 2.36
C LYS A 109 -15.98 -4.54 2.89
N LEU A 110 -15.17 -5.33 3.61
CA LEU A 110 -15.57 -6.57 4.25
C LEU A 110 -15.56 -6.37 5.77
N ASP A 111 -16.43 -7.07 6.47
CA ASP A 111 -16.38 -7.19 7.92
C ASP A 111 -15.12 -7.99 8.32
N GLU A 112 -14.33 -7.44 9.20
CA GLU A 112 -13.04 -8.03 9.58
C GLU A 112 -13.20 -9.39 10.26
N ALA A 113 -14.18 -9.55 11.14
CA ALA A 113 -14.38 -10.76 11.92
C ALA A 113 -14.97 -11.92 11.10
N THR A 114 -15.75 -11.62 10.05
CA THR A 114 -16.55 -12.63 9.34
C THR A 114 -16.27 -12.74 7.85
N GLY A 115 -15.61 -11.74 7.24
CA GLY A 115 -15.41 -11.64 5.80
C GLY A 115 -16.68 -11.32 5.00
N ALA A 116 -17.77 -10.94 5.67
CA ALA A 116 -19.01 -10.54 5.01
C ALA A 116 -18.85 -9.22 4.25
N VAL A 117 -19.42 -9.11 3.05
CA VAL A 117 -19.39 -7.87 2.28
C VAL A 117 -20.31 -6.84 2.93
N LEU A 118 -19.73 -5.76 3.46
CA LEU A 118 -20.45 -4.63 4.06
C LEU A 118 -20.83 -3.58 3.02
N ALA A 119 -19.93 -3.29 2.09
CA ALA A 119 -20.14 -2.37 0.99
C ALA A 119 -19.25 -2.73 -0.21
N LYS A 120 -19.63 -2.29 -1.40
CA LYS A 120 -18.84 -2.39 -2.62
C LYS A 120 -19.14 -1.28 -3.59
N VAL A 121 -18.15 -0.87 -4.38
CA VAL A 121 -18.30 0.16 -5.43
C VAL A 121 -17.46 -0.24 -6.65
N PHE A 122 -17.97 0.04 -7.83
CA PHE A 122 -17.21 -0.14 -9.09
C PHE A 122 -16.49 1.16 -9.42
N LEU A 123 -15.14 1.10 -9.53
CA LEU A 123 -14.30 2.28 -9.79
C LEU A 123 -13.47 2.14 -11.08
N GLY A 124 -13.94 1.33 -12.01
CA GLY A 124 -13.33 1.22 -13.33
C GLY A 124 -12.60 -0.10 -13.58
N TYR A 125 -12.31 -0.34 -14.85
CA TYR A 125 -11.63 -1.52 -15.33
C TYR A 125 -10.96 -1.21 -16.67
N GLN A 126 -9.70 -1.54 -16.82
CA GLN A 126 -9.03 -1.40 -18.11
C GLN A 126 -9.19 -2.69 -18.90
N PRO A 127 -9.83 -2.64 -20.08
CA PRO A 127 -10.01 -3.79 -20.95
C PRO A 127 -8.66 -4.23 -21.54
N LYS A 128 -8.62 -5.46 -22.06
CA LYS A 128 -7.47 -5.92 -22.83
C LYS A 128 -7.39 -5.14 -24.14
N LEU A 129 -6.36 -4.30 -24.24
CA LEU A 129 -5.99 -3.58 -25.46
C LEU A 129 -4.58 -4.02 -25.90
N THR A 130 -3.57 -3.17 -25.76
CA THR A 130 -2.16 -3.54 -26.00
C THR A 130 -1.55 -4.35 -24.84
N CYS A 131 -2.09 -4.18 -23.63
CA CYS A 131 -1.70 -4.93 -22.43
C CYS A 131 -2.85 -5.84 -21.94
N ALA A 132 -2.57 -6.68 -20.94
CA ALA A 132 -3.59 -7.50 -20.31
C ALA A 132 -4.65 -6.62 -19.61
N ALA A 133 -5.88 -7.10 -19.56
CA ALA A 133 -6.94 -6.44 -18.82
C ALA A 133 -6.61 -6.36 -17.32
N ARG A 134 -6.94 -5.22 -16.68
CA ARG A 134 -6.61 -4.95 -15.27
C ARG A 134 -7.74 -4.22 -14.54
N GLY A 135 -7.97 -4.68 -13.31
CA GLY A 135 -8.67 -3.92 -12.27
C GLY A 135 -7.69 -3.31 -11.27
N PHE A 136 -7.95 -3.46 -9.98
CA PHE A 136 -7.12 -2.88 -8.94
C PHE A 136 -5.77 -3.59 -8.76
N ILE A 137 -4.72 -2.76 -8.60
CA ILE A 137 -3.42 -3.15 -8.04
C ILE A 137 -3.06 -2.22 -6.88
N SER A 138 -3.36 -0.92 -6.99
CA SER A 138 -3.23 0.05 -5.91
C SER A 138 -3.93 -0.44 -4.64
N THR A 139 -3.24 -0.38 -3.51
CA THR A 139 -3.76 -0.68 -2.18
C THR A 139 -4.31 0.61 -1.57
N ALA A 140 -5.45 0.53 -0.88
CA ALA A 140 -6.03 1.69 -0.24
C ALA A 140 -5.25 2.15 0.99
N THR A 141 -5.43 3.42 1.37
CA THR A 141 -5.03 3.98 2.66
C THR A 141 -6.27 4.50 3.37
N VAL A 142 -6.47 4.10 4.62
CA VAL A 142 -7.50 4.66 5.51
C VAL A 142 -6.86 5.68 6.42
N ALA A 143 -7.40 6.88 6.44
CA ALA A 143 -6.91 7.95 7.31
C ALA A 143 -8.04 8.92 7.66
N VAL A 144 -7.91 9.59 8.79
CA VAL A 144 -8.83 10.65 9.19
C VAL A 144 -8.75 11.81 8.20
N ASP A 145 -9.88 12.19 7.63
CA ASP A 145 -9.99 13.35 6.75
C ASP A 145 -10.00 14.65 7.59
N PRO A 146 -9.05 15.57 7.36
CA PRO A 146 -8.97 16.78 8.17
C PRO A 146 -10.16 17.73 8.00
N SER A 147 -11.00 17.55 6.97
CA SER A 147 -12.15 18.44 6.72
C SER A 147 -13.36 18.14 7.62
N ASP A 148 -13.56 16.86 7.98
CA ASP A 148 -14.73 16.44 8.76
C ASP A 148 -14.39 15.51 9.93
N GLY A 149 -13.13 15.13 10.09
CA GLY A 149 -12.64 14.26 11.17
C GLY A 149 -13.12 12.81 11.05
N GLN A 150 -13.60 12.38 9.88
CA GLN A 150 -14.08 11.02 9.64
C GLN A 150 -13.06 10.19 8.87
N ASP A 151 -13.06 8.89 9.13
CA ASP A 151 -12.22 7.97 8.38
C ASP A 151 -12.63 7.93 6.91
N THR A 152 -11.63 8.07 6.08
CA THR A 152 -11.76 8.14 4.62
C THR A 152 -10.77 7.18 3.98
N VAL A 153 -11.27 6.43 3.00
CA VAL A 153 -10.51 5.48 2.20
C VAL A 153 -10.01 6.18 0.95
N TYR A 154 -8.69 6.30 0.81
CA TYR A 154 -8.04 6.85 -0.38
C TYR A 154 -7.50 5.71 -1.23
N VAL A 155 -7.86 5.66 -2.52
CA VAL A 155 -7.42 4.57 -3.42
C VAL A 155 -7.24 5.05 -4.86
N GLY A 156 -6.14 4.63 -5.49
CA GLY A 156 -5.95 4.79 -6.94
C GLY A 156 -6.76 3.74 -7.69
N ALA A 157 -7.58 4.17 -8.64
CA ALA A 157 -8.49 3.28 -9.35
C ALA A 157 -8.05 3.02 -10.80
N PRO A 158 -8.52 1.88 -11.40
CA PRO A 158 -8.16 1.52 -12.78
C PRO A 158 -8.58 2.51 -13.85
N ASP A 159 -9.55 3.39 -13.55
CA ASP A 159 -9.99 4.47 -14.45
C ASP A 159 -9.08 5.70 -14.45
N GLY A 160 -7.96 5.67 -13.69
CA GLY A 160 -6.97 6.74 -13.64
C GLY A 160 -7.26 7.86 -12.64
N TYR A 161 -8.25 7.68 -11.78
CA TYR A 161 -8.58 8.62 -10.71
C TYR A 161 -8.07 8.15 -9.34
N LEU A 162 -7.67 9.10 -8.51
CA LEU A 162 -7.58 8.95 -7.06
C LEU A 162 -8.95 9.25 -6.46
N TYR A 163 -9.48 8.34 -5.67
CA TYR A 163 -10.76 8.48 -4.97
C TYR A 163 -10.55 8.68 -3.48
N ALA A 164 -11.40 9.54 -2.89
CA ALA A 164 -11.69 9.57 -1.46
C ALA A 164 -13.11 9.06 -1.24
N LEU A 165 -13.24 7.98 -0.50
CA LEU A 165 -14.51 7.31 -0.20
C LEU A 165 -14.75 7.36 1.30
N ARG A 166 -16.01 7.56 1.74
CA ARG A 166 -16.34 7.40 3.16
C ARG A 166 -16.08 5.97 3.61
N ALA A 167 -15.37 5.80 4.71
CA ALA A 167 -15.11 4.48 5.26
C ALA A 167 -16.39 3.75 5.70
N THR A 168 -17.47 4.48 6.00
CA THR A 168 -18.76 3.93 6.43
C THR A 168 -19.45 3.09 5.37
N ASP A 169 -19.54 3.58 4.11
CA ASP A 169 -20.39 3.01 3.06
C ASP A 169 -19.76 3.00 1.66
N LEU A 170 -18.51 3.43 1.52
CA LEU A 170 -17.77 3.62 0.26
C LEU A 170 -18.40 4.65 -0.67
N SER A 171 -19.29 5.53 -0.20
CA SER A 171 -19.79 6.66 -1.00
C SER A 171 -18.65 7.65 -1.27
N GLN A 172 -18.62 8.17 -2.49
CA GLN A 172 -17.57 9.09 -2.92
C GLN A 172 -17.69 10.45 -2.18
N LYS A 173 -16.59 10.90 -1.56
CA LYS A 173 -16.42 12.28 -1.08
C LYS A 173 -15.96 13.18 -2.22
N TRP A 174 -14.84 12.78 -2.85
CA TRP A 174 -14.28 13.43 -4.04
C TRP A 174 -13.47 12.41 -4.88
N ARG A 175 -13.14 12.80 -6.09
CA ARG A 175 -12.15 12.12 -6.92
C ARG A 175 -11.35 13.13 -7.73
N SER A 176 -10.11 12.82 -8.03
CA SER A 176 -9.22 13.67 -8.82
C SER A 176 -8.48 12.85 -9.86
N ALA A 177 -8.40 13.39 -11.07
CA ALA A 177 -7.67 12.74 -12.15
C ALA A 177 -6.17 12.71 -11.82
N VAL A 178 -5.55 11.54 -11.91
CA VAL A 178 -4.09 11.38 -11.90
C VAL A 178 -3.63 11.36 -13.35
N ASP A 179 -3.84 10.23 -14.05
CA ASP A 179 -3.63 10.11 -15.50
C ASP A 179 -4.71 9.19 -16.06
N ILE A 180 -5.58 9.77 -16.87
CA ILE A 180 -6.72 9.05 -17.44
C ILE A 180 -6.25 8.17 -18.59
N PRO A 181 -6.44 6.84 -18.52
CA PRO A 181 -6.00 5.93 -19.56
C PRO A 181 -6.77 6.13 -20.88
N SER A 182 -6.07 5.93 -21.97
CA SER A 182 -6.67 5.91 -23.31
C SER A 182 -7.71 4.79 -23.44
N GLN A 183 -8.72 5.02 -24.28
CA GLN A 183 -9.72 4.01 -24.62
C GLN A 183 -9.28 3.10 -25.78
N THR A 184 -8.13 3.35 -26.39
CA THR A 184 -7.66 2.64 -27.59
C THR A 184 -6.35 1.89 -27.39
N VAL A 185 -5.55 2.28 -26.40
CA VAL A 185 -4.29 1.63 -26.04
C VAL A 185 -4.19 1.54 -24.52
N SER A 186 -3.46 0.55 -24.00
CA SER A 186 -3.18 0.44 -22.56
C SER A 186 -1.96 1.32 -22.22
N ASP A 187 -2.15 2.62 -22.05
CA ASP A 187 -1.09 3.58 -21.78
C ASP A 187 -0.83 3.74 -20.26
N TYR A 188 -1.55 4.62 -19.57
CA TYR A 188 -1.38 4.89 -18.15
C TYR A 188 -2.06 3.85 -17.26
N PHE A 189 -1.46 3.59 -16.09
CA PHE A 189 -2.05 2.77 -15.04
C PHE A 189 -1.59 3.21 -13.65
N LEU A 190 -2.48 3.16 -12.65
CA LEU A 190 -2.17 3.46 -11.27
C LEU A 190 -1.73 2.18 -10.52
N TRP A 191 -0.44 1.86 -10.61
CA TRP A 191 0.19 0.78 -9.85
C TRP A 191 0.47 1.21 -8.41
N SER A 192 0.82 2.49 -8.24
CA SER A 192 1.15 3.13 -6.97
C SER A 192 -0.03 3.12 -6.00
N SER A 193 0.24 2.90 -4.73
CA SER A 193 -0.72 3.08 -3.65
C SER A 193 -0.60 4.51 -3.10
N PRO A 194 -1.71 5.17 -2.72
CA PRO A 194 -1.66 6.52 -2.17
C PRO A 194 -0.99 6.52 -0.79
N THR A 195 0.00 7.39 -0.61
CA THR A 195 0.65 7.65 0.68
C THR A 195 0.08 8.93 1.26
N VAL A 196 -0.56 8.83 2.43
CA VAL A 196 -1.15 9.96 3.16
C VAL A 196 -0.17 10.43 4.22
N ALA A 197 0.20 11.71 4.16
CA ALA A 197 1.05 12.33 5.17
C ALA A 197 0.85 13.85 5.21
N ASN A 198 0.79 14.41 6.41
CA ASN A 198 0.77 15.86 6.65
C ASN A 198 -0.33 16.61 5.86
N GLY A 199 -1.54 16.04 5.79
CA GLY A 199 -2.68 16.61 5.07
C GLY A 199 -2.58 16.55 3.54
N LYS A 200 -1.68 15.72 3.01
CA LYS A 200 -1.48 15.50 1.59
C LYS A 200 -1.53 14.02 1.22
N ILE A 201 -1.81 13.75 -0.04
CA ILE A 201 -1.80 12.42 -0.63
C ILE A 201 -0.83 12.43 -1.81
N TYR A 202 0.10 11.49 -1.82
CA TYR A 202 1.07 11.30 -2.89
C TYR A 202 0.76 10.01 -3.64
N ILE A 203 0.68 10.07 -4.98
CA ILE A 203 0.44 8.91 -5.82
C ILE A 203 1.23 9.01 -7.12
N GLY A 204 1.88 7.93 -7.53
CA GLY A 204 2.63 7.85 -8.78
C GLY A 204 1.80 7.31 -9.92
N SER A 205 2.22 7.62 -11.14
CA SER A 205 1.67 7.09 -12.39
C SER A 205 2.76 6.49 -13.27
N ALA A 206 2.41 5.44 -14.00
CA ALA A 206 3.33 4.73 -14.87
C ALA A 206 2.60 4.14 -16.08
N SER A 207 3.39 3.60 -17.02
CA SER A 207 2.87 2.79 -18.12
C SER A 207 2.17 1.55 -17.61
N HIS A 208 1.13 1.11 -18.30
CA HIS A 208 0.46 -0.15 -17.96
C HIS A 208 1.39 -1.37 -18.18
N CYS A 209 2.11 -1.43 -19.29
CA CYS A 209 3.07 -2.48 -19.60
C CYS A 209 4.16 -2.01 -20.59
N ASP A 210 4.49 -0.73 -20.58
CA ASP A 210 5.47 -0.06 -21.46
C ASP A 210 5.15 -0.15 -22.98
N LYS A 211 3.88 -0.38 -23.31
CA LYS A 211 3.38 -0.52 -24.69
C LYS A 211 2.05 0.20 -24.91
N PRO A 212 2.06 1.54 -25.03
CA PRO A 212 3.21 2.44 -25.13
C PRO A 212 3.83 2.78 -23.78
N LEU A 213 5.10 3.20 -23.82
CA LEU A 213 5.74 3.87 -22.70
C LEU A 213 5.05 5.23 -22.47
N THR A 214 4.84 5.61 -21.22
CA THR A 214 4.23 6.89 -20.82
C THR A 214 5.25 7.76 -20.09
N ARG A 215 4.93 9.03 -19.89
CA ARG A 215 5.72 9.95 -19.07
C ARG A 215 5.37 9.74 -17.61
N GLY A 216 6.31 9.24 -16.82
CA GLY A 216 6.11 8.98 -15.40
C GLY A 216 6.03 10.25 -14.57
N ASP A 217 5.18 10.23 -13.54
CA ASP A 217 5.06 11.33 -12.59
C ASP A 217 4.66 10.90 -11.18
N LEU A 218 4.78 11.84 -10.24
CA LEU A 218 4.24 11.81 -8.89
C LEU A 218 3.37 13.04 -8.68
N VAL A 219 2.17 12.86 -8.16
CA VAL A 219 1.24 13.95 -7.88
C VAL A 219 0.99 14.06 -6.38
N ALA A 220 0.95 15.28 -5.88
CA ALA A 220 0.51 15.61 -4.53
C ALA A 220 -0.87 16.26 -4.57
N TYR A 221 -1.80 15.71 -3.79
CA TYR A 221 -3.15 16.24 -3.62
C TYR A 221 -3.38 16.73 -2.20
N ASP A 222 -4.22 17.74 -2.04
CA ASP A 222 -4.79 18.11 -0.74
C ASP A 222 -5.71 16.99 -0.25
N GLN A 223 -5.48 16.52 0.97
CA GLN A 223 -6.19 15.35 1.51
C GLN A 223 -7.70 15.60 1.68
N ALA A 224 -8.09 16.82 2.04
CA ALA A 224 -9.48 17.17 2.32
C ALA A 224 -10.31 17.38 1.04
N THR A 225 -9.69 17.98 0.02
CA THR A 225 -10.42 18.48 -1.15
C THR A 225 -10.13 17.71 -2.45
N GLY A 226 -9.02 16.96 -2.49
CA GLY A 226 -8.53 16.33 -3.72
C GLY A 226 -7.94 17.31 -4.73
N GLN A 227 -7.72 18.58 -4.35
CA GLN A 227 -7.07 19.54 -5.23
C GLN A 227 -5.63 19.13 -5.50
N GLU A 228 -5.19 19.10 -6.76
CA GLU A 228 -3.80 18.93 -7.12
C GLU A 228 -2.98 20.12 -6.60
N LEU A 229 -1.96 19.85 -5.79
CA LEU A 229 -1.09 20.84 -5.18
C LEU A 229 0.22 21.00 -5.94
N ALA A 230 0.78 19.86 -6.41
CA ALA A 230 2.04 19.83 -7.14
C ALA A 230 2.16 18.54 -7.95
N ARG A 231 2.97 18.58 -9.03
CA ARG A 231 3.29 17.41 -9.84
C ARG A 231 4.77 17.42 -10.21
N PHE A 232 5.43 16.28 -10.02
CA PHE A 232 6.80 16.03 -10.42
C PHE A 232 6.82 15.07 -11.61
N PHE A 233 7.40 15.50 -12.72
CA PHE A 233 7.65 14.64 -13.88
C PHE A 233 9.10 14.12 -13.83
N THR A 234 9.26 12.82 -13.99
CA THR A 234 10.58 12.16 -13.98
C THR A 234 11.41 12.46 -15.24
N VAL A 235 10.74 12.82 -16.33
CA VAL A 235 11.38 13.19 -17.60
C VAL A 235 10.74 14.46 -18.17
N PRO A 236 11.47 15.29 -18.95
CA PRO A 236 10.92 16.50 -19.55
C PRO A 236 9.79 16.23 -20.55
N ALA A 237 9.05 17.27 -20.91
CA ALA A 237 8.06 17.21 -21.98
C ALA A 237 8.73 16.76 -23.30
N GLY A 238 8.06 15.86 -24.04
CA GLY A 238 8.57 15.26 -25.27
C GLY A 238 9.34 13.94 -25.07
N PHE A 239 9.64 13.56 -23.83
CA PHE A 239 10.21 12.26 -23.51
C PHE A 239 9.19 11.37 -22.80
N LEU A 240 9.33 10.05 -22.93
CA LEU A 240 8.50 9.03 -22.30
C LEU A 240 9.40 8.09 -21.50
N GLY A 241 8.95 7.64 -20.33
CA GLY A 241 9.69 6.80 -19.40
C GLY A 241 9.68 7.33 -17.98
N GLY A 242 10.46 6.73 -17.10
CA GLY A 242 10.55 7.10 -15.69
C GLY A 242 9.30 6.83 -14.88
N GLY A 243 8.46 5.88 -15.27
CA GLY A 243 7.19 5.56 -14.59
C GLY A 243 7.40 5.38 -13.08
N ILE A 244 6.47 5.92 -12.26
CA ILE A 244 6.44 5.70 -10.81
C ILE A 244 5.32 4.71 -10.52
N TRP A 245 5.67 3.42 -10.59
CA TRP A 245 4.74 2.32 -10.28
C TRP A 245 4.89 1.80 -8.85
N SER A 246 5.91 2.23 -8.14
CA SER A 246 6.07 2.11 -6.69
C SER A 246 5.28 3.19 -5.95
N SER A 247 5.12 3.05 -4.62
CA SER A 247 4.50 4.08 -3.78
C SER A 247 5.57 4.97 -3.18
N ALA A 248 5.28 6.27 -3.02
CA ALA A 248 6.22 7.22 -2.44
C ALA A 248 6.29 7.07 -0.92
N ALA A 249 7.49 7.14 -0.33
CA ALA A 249 7.66 7.21 1.12
C ALA A 249 7.79 8.65 1.59
N VAL A 250 7.39 8.92 2.84
CA VAL A 250 7.52 10.24 3.48
C VAL A 250 8.23 10.08 4.82
N ASP A 251 9.31 10.85 5.04
CA ASP A 251 10.06 10.81 6.30
C ASP A 251 9.43 11.66 7.41
N GLY A 252 9.96 11.55 8.63
CA GLY A 252 9.48 12.30 9.79
C GLY A 252 9.62 13.83 9.68
N SER A 253 10.40 14.34 8.72
CA SER A 253 10.52 15.76 8.39
C SER A 253 9.58 16.20 7.27
N GLY A 254 8.87 15.25 6.65
CA GLY A 254 7.91 15.48 5.58
C GLY A 254 8.51 15.38 4.17
N TYR A 255 9.80 15.15 4.00
CA TYR A 255 10.37 14.95 2.65
C TYR A 255 9.82 13.69 2.00
N VAL A 256 9.59 13.79 0.68
CA VAL A 256 9.00 12.71 -0.13
C VAL A 256 10.09 12.01 -0.92
N TYR A 257 10.05 10.69 -0.93
CA TYR A 257 11.00 9.86 -1.68
C TYR A 257 10.24 8.99 -2.68
N ALA A 258 10.62 9.08 -3.95
CA ALA A 258 10.05 8.27 -5.02
C ALA A 258 11.13 7.45 -5.71
N SER A 259 10.87 6.18 -5.95
CA SER A 259 11.67 5.33 -6.83
C SER A 259 11.05 5.29 -8.22
N THR A 260 11.88 5.39 -9.27
CA THR A 260 11.43 5.60 -10.64
C THR A 260 11.90 4.48 -11.56
N GLY A 261 11.12 4.23 -12.59
CA GLY A 261 11.33 3.14 -13.55
C GLY A 261 11.95 3.58 -14.86
N THR A 262 11.79 2.74 -15.77
CA THR A 262 12.21 2.65 -17.18
C THR A 262 12.92 3.85 -17.79
N GLN A 263 14.08 3.62 -18.40
CA GLN A 263 14.83 4.66 -19.11
C GLN A 263 14.00 5.30 -20.23
N PRO A 264 14.19 6.61 -20.49
CA PRO A 264 13.50 7.27 -21.59
C PRO A 264 13.90 6.64 -22.93
N ALA A 265 12.89 6.40 -23.79
CA ALA A 265 13.13 5.94 -25.15
C ALA A 265 13.77 7.04 -26.01
N GLY A 266 14.67 6.64 -26.92
CA GLY A 266 15.25 7.54 -27.93
C GLY A 266 16.32 8.53 -27.43
N THR A 267 16.80 8.39 -26.19
CA THR A 267 17.86 9.23 -25.61
C THR A 267 18.75 8.46 -24.67
N SER A 268 20.01 8.89 -24.56
CA SER A 268 20.94 8.41 -23.51
C SER A 268 20.82 9.18 -22.18
N GLN A 269 20.08 10.31 -22.18
CA GLN A 269 19.82 11.10 -20.98
C GLN A 269 18.76 10.41 -20.13
N ARG A 270 19.02 10.21 -18.85
CA ARG A 270 18.11 9.51 -17.93
C ARG A 270 17.19 10.44 -17.15
N PHE A 271 17.56 11.71 -17.01
CA PHE A 271 16.89 12.67 -16.15
C PHE A 271 16.73 12.09 -14.73
N TYR A 272 15.51 11.87 -14.24
CA TYR A 272 15.20 11.24 -12.97
C TYR A 272 14.67 9.80 -13.12
N SER A 273 14.84 9.17 -14.28
CA SER A 273 14.47 7.76 -14.45
C SER A 273 15.53 6.82 -13.84
N VAL A 274 15.13 5.63 -13.45
CA VAL A 274 15.96 4.61 -12.77
C VAL A 274 16.70 5.21 -11.55
N SER A 275 15.94 5.94 -10.74
CA SER A 275 16.47 6.77 -9.65
C SER A 275 15.66 6.62 -8.38
N ILE A 276 16.26 6.97 -7.24
CA ILE A 276 15.52 7.31 -6.01
C ILE A 276 15.67 8.83 -5.86
N VAL A 277 14.54 9.55 -5.83
CA VAL A 277 14.52 11.01 -5.84
C VAL A 277 13.92 11.51 -4.53
N LYS A 278 14.62 12.44 -3.86
CA LYS A 278 14.12 13.20 -2.71
C LYS A 278 13.47 14.48 -3.22
N LEU A 279 12.23 14.72 -2.80
CA LEU A 279 11.39 15.82 -3.26
C LEU A 279 10.98 16.72 -2.09
N ASP A 280 10.84 18.01 -2.38
CA ASP A 280 10.22 18.98 -1.47
C ASP A 280 8.73 18.66 -1.27
N PRO A 281 8.23 18.59 -0.03
CA PRO A 281 6.86 18.15 0.24
C PRO A 281 5.76 19.11 -0.23
N ASN A 282 6.10 20.36 -0.57
CA ASN A 282 5.13 21.38 -0.96
C ASN A 282 5.10 21.62 -2.46
N THR A 283 6.25 21.51 -3.11
CA THR A 283 6.42 21.85 -4.52
C THR A 283 6.72 20.64 -5.41
N LEU A 284 7.05 19.49 -4.80
CA LEU A 284 7.60 18.30 -5.46
C LEU A 284 8.83 18.59 -6.34
N GLN A 285 9.55 19.72 -6.07
CA GLN A 285 10.82 19.96 -6.74
C GLN A 285 11.88 18.98 -6.24
N PRO A 286 12.68 18.38 -7.13
CA PRO A 286 13.75 17.47 -6.73
C PRO A 286 14.85 18.24 -5.96
N LEU A 287 15.17 17.77 -4.76
CA LEU A 287 16.20 18.34 -3.89
C LEU A 287 17.52 17.61 -4.07
N ALA A 288 17.48 16.30 -4.17
CA ALA A 288 18.63 15.43 -4.40
C ALA A 288 18.14 14.08 -4.94
N TRP A 289 19.03 13.33 -5.60
CA TRP A 289 18.66 12.02 -6.13
C TRP A 289 19.88 11.13 -6.32
N PHE A 290 19.63 9.82 -6.31
CA PHE A 290 20.57 8.80 -6.74
C PHE A 290 20.04 8.17 -8.02
N THR A 291 20.92 7.98 -9.01
CA THR A 291 20.61 7.25 -10.25
C THR A 291 21.54 6.02 -10.34
N VAL A 292 20.97 4.86 -10.67
CA VAL A 292 21.75 3.61 -10.81
C VAL A 292 22.93 3.82 -11.77
N PRO A 293 24.16 3.46 -11.39
CA PRO A 293 25.35 3.62 -12.25
C PRO A 293 25.22 2.87 -13.59
N ASN A 294 25.80 3.43 -14.66
CA ASN A 294 25.74 2.82 -16.00
C ASN A 294 26.26 1.38 -16.04
N SER A 295 27.26 1.05 -15.23
CA SER A 295 27.82 -0.31 -15.11
C SER A 295 26.86 -1.34 -14.54
N GLN A 296 25.82 -0.90 -13.82
CA GLN A 296 24.83 -1.74 -13.15
C GLN A 296 23.48 -1.75 -13.88
N LEU A 297 23.34 -0.97 -14.96
CA LEU A 297 22.11 -0.89 -15.74
C LEU A 297 21.90 -2.10 -16.64
N PHE A 298 20.64 -2.37 -16.95
CA PHE A 298 20.20 -3.25 -18.03
C PHE A 298 18.83 -2.77 -18.58
N GLY A 299 18.34 -3.36 -19.67
CA GLY A 299 17.23 -2.81 -20.45
C GLY A 299 15.91 -2.61 -19.71
N ASP A 300 15.60 -3.43 -18.69
CA ASP A 300 14.39 -3.32 -17.83
C ASP A 300 14.82 -3.10 -16.36
N GLY A 301 15.69 -2.12 -16.15
CA GLY A 301 16.37 -1.87 -14.87
C GLY A 301 15.62 -0.95 -13.91
N ASP A 302 14.30 -1.05 -13.84
CA ASP A 302 13.45 -0.24 -12.96
C ASP A 302 13.76 -0.42 -11.47
N PHE A 303 13.44 0.62 -10.68
CA PHE A 303 13.10 0.41 -9.29
C PHE A 303 11.66 -0.09 -9.19
N GLY A 304 11.47 -1.37 -8.85
CA GLY A 304 10.16 -1.97 -8.62
C GLY A 304 9.70 -1.86 -7.18
N ALA A 305 10.65 -1.80 -6.24
CA ALA A 305 10.36 -1.65 -4.82
C ALA A 305 10.04 -0.20 -4.47
N SER A 306 9.05 -0.01 -3.59
CA SER A 306 8.80 1.28 -2.95
C SER A 306 9.96 1.62 -2.00
N PRO A 307 10.36 2.90 -1.88
CA PRO A 307 11.36 3.31 -0.91
C PRO A 307 10.91 3.00 0.52
N VAL A 308 11.83 2.61 1.38
CA VAL A 308 11.64 2.45 2.83
C VAL A 308 12.53 3.44 3.56
N ILE A 309 12.00 4.05 4.64
CA ILE A 309 12.76 4.92 5.53
C ILE A 309 13.26 4.09 6.73
N PHE A 310 14.56 4.10 6.98
CA PHE A 310 15.15 3.34 8.09
C PHE A 310 16.35 4.06 8.70
N GLY A 311 16.22 4.46 9.95
CA GLY A 311 17.23 5.29 10.62
C GLY A 311 17.55 6.55 9.82
N PRO A 312 18.82 6.86 9.51
CA PRO A 312 19.21 8.00 8.70
C PRO A 312 19.15 7.71 7.19
N TYR A 313 18.67 6.55 6.79
CA TYR A 313 18.72 6.07 5.40
C TYR A 313 17.34 5.99 4.75
N VAL A 314 17.34 6.08 3.44
CA VAL A 314 16.25 5.65 2.54
C VAL A 314 16.81 4.62 1.56
N GLY A 315 16.04 3.60 1.24
CA GLY A 315 16.52 2.60 0.29
C GLY A 315 15.40 1.92 -0.48
N ALA A 316 15.78 1.37 -1.63
CA ALA A 316 14.89 0.55 -2.45
C ALA A 316 15.70 -0.48 -3.24
N CYS A 317 15.06 -1.58 -3.62
CA CYS A 317 15.64 -2.59 -4.49
C CYS A 317 15.38 -2.26 -5.96
N ASN A 318 16.39 -2.44 -6.78
CA ASN A 318 16.31 -2.29 -8.24
C ASN A 318 16.25 -3.67 -8.90
N LYS A 319 15.61 -3.78 -10.06
CA LYS A 319 15.56 -5.03 -10.84
C LYS A 319 16.92 -5.60 -11.25
N ASN A 320 18.03 -4.86 -11.06
CA ASN A 320 19.37 -5.40 -11.18
C ASN A 320 19.78 -6.33 -10.02
N GLY A 321 18.86 -6.52 -9.05
CA GLY A 321 19.06 -7.38 -7.88
C GLY A 321 19.77 -6.70 -6.72
N ILE A 322 20.08 -5.39 -6.82
CA ILE A 322 20.81 -4.63 -5.81
C ILE A 322 19.84 -3.76 -5.00
N PHE A 323 19.94 -3.84 -3.69
CA PHE A 323 19.36 -2.86 -2.78
C PHE A 323 20.36 -1.74 -2.55
N TYR A 324 19.91 -0.50 -2.70
CA TYR A 324 20.69 0.71 -2.45
C TYR A 324 20.17 1.39 -1.19
N ALA A 325 21.04 1.53 -0.19
CA ALA A 325 20.80 2.33 1.00
C ALA A 325 21.47 3.70 0.83
N LEU A 326 20.70 4.74 0.87
CA LEU A 326 21.15 6.10 0.64
C LEU A 326 21.04 6.91 1.95
N ASP A 327 22.01 7.74 2.23
CA ASP A 327 21.93 8.74 3.28
C ASP A 327 20.84 9.77 2.92
N GLN A 328 19.84 9.98 3.80
CA GLN A 328 18.69 10.85 3.53
C GLN A 328 19.08 12.32 3.32
N ALA A 329 20.19 12.80 3.91
CA ALA A 329 20.60 14.20 3.80
C ALA A 329 21.24 14.48 2.45
N THR A 330 22.08 13.54 1.96
CA THR A 330 22.92 13.74 0.77
C THR A 330 22.48 12.98 -0.45
N MET A 331 21.62 11.96 -0.29
CA MET A 331 21.24 10.96 -1.31
C MET A 331 22.42 10.23 -1.93
N THR A 332 23.56 10.13 -1.22
CA THR A 332 24.70 9.32 -1.59
C THR A 332 24.55 7.90 -1.05
N VAL A 333 25.15 6.92 -1.77
CA VAL A 333 25.12 5.52 -1.33
C VAL A 333 25.91 5.38 -0.03
N ALA A 334 25.23 4.97 1.05
CA ALA A 334 25.85 4.58 2.30
C ALA A 334 26.38 3.14 2.21
N TRP A 335 25.56 2.24 1.67
CA TRP A 335 25.93 0.88 1.31
C TRP A 335 24.99 0.33 0.22
N GLU A 336 25.47 -0.67 -0.51
CA GLU A 336 24.68 -1.42 -1.46
C GLU A 336 24.90 -2.92 -1.27
N LYS A 337 23.88 -3.72 -1.62
CA LYS A 337 23.94 -5.17 -1.46
C LYS A 337 23.19 -5.90 -2.56
N GLN A 338 23.86 -6.90 -3.16
CA GLN A 338 23.20 -7.86 -4.03
C GLN A 338 22.28 -8.75 -3.20
N ILE A 339 20.96 -8.64 -3.41
CA ILE A 339 19.94 -9.40 -2.69
C ILE A 339 19.57 -10.67 -3.45
N GLY A 340 19.57 -10.61 -4.77
CA GLY A 340 19.27 -11.74 -5.65
C GLY A 340 19.83 -11.50 -7.05
N ALA A 341 19.58 -12.41 -7.96
CA ALA A 341 19.96 -12.22 -9.35
C ALA A 341 19.20 -11.06 -9.99
N LYS A 342 19.77 -10.43 -11.01
CA LYS A 342 19.05 -9.42 -11.79
C LYS A 342 17.87 -10.02 -12.55
N SER A 343 16.84 -9.23 -12.80
CA SER A 343 15.69 -9.61 -13.61
C SER A 343 16.10 -10.06 -15.03
N THR A 344 15.30 -10.96 -15.57
CA THR A 344 15.45 -11.48 -16.92
C THR A 344 14.08 -11.49 -17.63
N ALA A 345 14.06 -11.75 -18.92
CA ALA A 345 12.78 -11.91 -19.65
C ALA A 345 11.91 -13.07 -19.09
N ALA A 346 12.54 -14.09 -18.49
CA ALA A 346 11.84 -15.21 -17.86
C ALA A 346 11.41 -14.93 -16.41
N SER A 347 11.98 -13.90 -15.76
CA SER A 347 11.71 -13.48 -14.39
C SER A 347 11.85 -11.96 -14.29
N PRO A 348 10.85 -11.20 -14.77
CA PRO A 348 11.01 -9.76 -15.04
C PRO A 348 10.85 -8.84 -13.82
N ALA A 349 10.40 -9.34 -12.68
CA ALA A 349 10.04 -8.51 -11.53
C ALA A 349 10.90 -8.80 -10.28
N GLN A 350 12.12 -9.27 -10.46
CA GLN A 350 13.03 -9.58 -9.35
C GLN A 350 13.41 -8.32 -8.59
N CYS A 351 13.62 -8.46 -7.28
CA CYS A 351 13.93 -7.37 -6.35
C CYS A 351 12.91 -6.21 -6.40
N SER A 352 11.62 -6.55 -6.53
CA SER A 352 10.51 -5.59 -6.53
C SER A 352 9.82 -5.45 -5.16
N ALA A 353 10.16 -6.31 -4.21
CA ALA A 353 9.61 -6.26 -2.86
C ALA A 353 10.27 -5.14 -2.04
N ALA A 354 9.46 -4.31 -1.37
CA ALA A 354 9.95 -3.39 -0.35
C ALA A 354 10.32 -4.17 0.91
N PRO A 355 11.39 -3.80 1.64
CA PRO A 355 11.79 -4.49 2.85
C PRO A 355 10.90 -4.16 4.05
N ILE A 356 11.03 -4.95 5.12
CA ILE A 356 10.54 -4.62 6.46
C ILE A 356 11.65 -3.87 7.20
N TYR A 357 11.28 -2.87 7.99
CA TYR A 357 12.15 -2.26 9.01
C TYR A 357 11.47 -2.26 10.37
N ASP A 358 12.03 -3.00 11.33
CA ASP A 358 11.47 -3.15 12.68
C ASP A 358 12.03 -2.15 13.70
N GLY A 359 12.82 -1.18 13.26
CA GLY A 359 13.55 -0.24 14.11
C GLY A 359 14.98 -0.68 14.44
N THR A 360 15.32 -1.95 14.21
CA THR A 360 16.64 -2.54 14.53
C THR A 360 17.28 -3.29 13.37
N SER A 361 16.48 -3.85 12.48
CA SER A 361 16.91 -4.70 11.36
C SER A 361 16.10 -4.45 10.11
N LEU A 362 16.70 -4.70 8.95
CA LEU A 362 15.99 -4.82 7.67
C LEU A 362 15.75 -6.29 7.33
N TYR A 363 14.56 -6.61 6.81
CA TYR A 363 14.26 -7.95 6.29
C TYR A 363 13.89 -7.82 4.82
N MET A 364 14.71 -8.41 3.96
CA MET A 364 14.65 -8.24 2.53
C MET A 364 14.23 -9.55 1.86
N ALA A 365 13.18 -9.50 1.06
CA ALA A 365 12.88 -10.60 0.15
C ALA A 365 13.80 -10.52 -1.07
N GLY A 366 14.35 -11.65 -1.46
CA GLY A 366 15.25 -11.79 -2.61
C GLY A 366 14.74 -12.84 -3.60
N ASP A 367 15.20 -12.71 -4.81
CA ASP A 367 14.97 -13.65 -5.90
C ASP A 367 16.20 -14.55 -6.11
N PRO A 368 16.34 -15.31 -7.20
CA PRO A 368 17.27 -16.43 -7.25
C PRO A 368 18.60 -16.14 -6.60
N THR A 369 18.92 -16.92 -5.60
CA THR A 369 20.12 -16.79 -4.79
C THR A 369 20.72 -18.16 -4.49
N THR A 370 21.96 -18.19 -3.99
CA THR A 370 22.62 -19.42 -3.56
C THR A 370 23.04 -19.27 -2.10
N ILE A 371 22.48 -20.12 -1.23
CA ILE A 371 22.74 -20.12 0.21
C ILE A 371 23.49 -21.41 0.54
N ASN A 372 24.71 -21.32 1.07
CA ASN A 372 25.56 -22.47 1.43
C ASN A 372 25.71 -23.49 0.27
N GLY A 373 25.83 -23.00 -0.97
CA GLY A 373 25.98 -23.84 -2.17
C GLY A 373 24.68 -24.42 -2.72
N VAL A 374 23.54 -24.16 -2.10
CA VAL A 374 22.20 -24.59 -2.56
C VAL A 374 21.51 -23.43 -3.27
N ALA A 375 21.06 -23.67 -4.51
CA ALA A 375 20.31 -22.68 -5.28
C ALA A 375 18.83 -22.65 -4.84
N TYR A 376 18.32 -21.44 -4.62
CA TYR A 376 16.93 -21.16 -4.31
C TYR A 376 16.35 -20.18 -5.31
N ARG A 377 15.04 -20.26 -5.58
CA ARG A 377 14.35 -19.34 -6.48
C ARG A 377 13.92 -18.03 -5.80
N GLY A 378 13.78 -18.06 -4.48
CA GLY A 378 13.51 -16.90 -3.65
C GLY A 378 14.21 -17.02 -2.30
N SER A 379 14.23 -15.94 -1.55
CA SER A 379 14.77 -15.92 -0.19
C SER A 379 14.16 -14.81 0.64
N ILE A 380 14.41 -14.87 1.94
CA ILE A 380 14.26 -13.77 2.88
C ILE A 380 15.56 -13.67 3.68
N GLN A 381 16.05 -12.44 3.90
CA GLN A 381 17.30 -12.16 4.59
C GLN A 381 17.07 -11.13 5.68
N ARG A 382 17.68 -11.31 6.86
CA ARG A 382 17.79 -10.27 7.87
C ARG A 382 19.14 -9.58 7.74
N LEU A 383 19.14 -8.26 7.69
CA LEU A 383 20.33 -7.44 7.49
C LEU A 383 20.51 -6.46 8.64
N ASP A 384 21.77 -6.16 8.96
CA ASP A 384 22.14 -4.98 9.73
C ASP A 384 21.82 -3.71 8.92
N PRO A 385 20.98 -2.79 9.41
CA PRO A 385 20.53 -1.63 8.61
C PRO A 385 21.64 -0.60 8.39
N SER A 386 22.71 -0.60 9.18
CA SER A 386 23.81 0.35 9.06
C SER A 386 24.89 -0.07 8.04
N THR A 387 25.00 -1.39 7.78
CA THR A 387 26.08 -1.95 6.95
C THR A 387 25.62 -2.82 5.80
N GLY A 388 24.34 -3.27 5.82
CA GLY A 388 23.83 -4.28 4.89
C GLY A 388 24.37 -5.69 5.14
N ALA A 389 25.09 -5.94 6.24
CA ALA A 389 25.60 -7.26 6.57
C ALA A 389 24.47 -8.25 6.85
N THR A 390 24.55 -9.46 6.26
CA THR A 390 23.58 -10.53 6.49
C THR A 390 23.72 -11.08 7.90
N LEU A 391 22.63 -11.07 8.66
CA LEU A 391 22.53 -11.68 9.98
C LEU A 391 22.02 -13.12 9.90
N TRP A 392 21.05 -13.38 9.05
CA TRP A 392 20.59 -14.70 8.64
C TRP A 392 19.92 -14.63 7.25
N GLU A 393 19.84 -15.78 6.56
CA GLU A 393 19.19 -15.92 5.27
C GLU A 393 18.46 -17.26 5.17
N THR A 394 17.27 -17.25 4.61
CA THR A 394 16.42 -18.45 4.42
C THR A 394 15.98 -18.54 2.97
N GLY A 395 16.27 -19.68 2.34
CA GLY A 395 15.89 -19.99 0.97
C GLY A 395 14.41 -20.39 0.85
N LEU A 396 13.76 -19.94 -0.21
CA LEU A 396 12.38 -20.25 -0.56
C LEU A 396 12.32 -20.94 -1.93
N PRO A 397 11.36 -21.87 -2.13
CA PRO A 397 11.31 -22.65 -3.38
C PRO A 397 10.85 -21.86 -4.60
N ASN A 398 10.18 -20.72 -4.41
CA ASN A 398 9.64 -19.85 -5.45
C ASN A 398 10.01 -18.40 -5.24
N SER A 399 10.01 -17.60 -6.31
CA SER A 399 10.29 -16.15 -6.29
C SER A 399 9.37 -15.37 -5.36
N VAL A 400 9.87 -14.28 -4.79
CA VAL A 400 9.12 -13.35 -3.96
C VAL A 400 9.06 -12.00 -4.67
N ILE A 401 7.86 -11.59 -5.07
CA ILE A 401 7.61 -10.29 -5.71
C ILE A 401 6.83 -9.37 -4.78
N GLY A 402 5.89 -9.92 -4.01
CA GLY A 402 5.14 -9.19 -3.00
C GLY A 402 6.01 -8.84 -1.79
N SER A 403 5.83 -7.64 -1.24
CA SER A 403 6.59 -7.19 -0.08
C SER A 403 6.25 -8.01 1.17
N PRO A 404 7.23 -8.51 1.92
CA PRO A 404 7.01 -9.20 3.18
C PRO A 404 6.47 -8.23 4.25
N THR A 405 5.86 -8.78 5.28
CA THR A 405 5.32 -8.04 6.43
C THR A 405 5.71 -8.70 7.73
N MET A 406 5.70 -7.95 8.81
CA MET A 406 6.03 -8.46 10.15
C MET A 406 5.13 -7.83 11.20
N ASN A 407 4.81 -8.61 12.23
CA ASN A 407 4.11 -8.13 13.42
C ASN A 407 5.04 -7.96 14.61
N GLY A 408 4.58 -7.30 15.67
CA GLY A 408 5.30 -7.13 16.94
C GLY A 408 5.51 -8.43 17.73
N GLY A 409 4.83 -9.51 17.37
CA GLY A 409 5.05 -10.85 17.88
C GLY A 409 6.28 -11.57 17.32
N GLY A 410 6.97 -10.95 16.34
CA GLY A 410 8.21 -11.50 15.76
C GLY A 410 7.98 -12.52 14.65
N VAL A 411 6.84 -12.49 13.98
CA VAL A 411 6.51 -13.37 12.86
C VAL A 411 6.52 -12.57 11.56
N ILE A 412 7.27 -13.04 10.57
CA ILE A 412 7.29 -12.52 9.21
C ILE A 412 6.33 -13.36 8.36
N ALA A 413 5.52 -12.70 7.53
CA ALA A 413 4.74 -13.34 6.47
C ALA A 413 5.29 -12.95 5.10
N VAL A 414 5.61 -13.94 4.27
CA VAL A 414 6.14 -13.74 2.92
C VAL A 414 5.44 -14.65 1.92
N GLY A 415 4.81 -14.04 0.90
CA GLY A 415 4.11 -14.75 -0.17
C GLY A 415 5.01 -15.00 -1.37
N THR A 416 4.86 -16.16 -2.02
CA THR A 416 5.60 -16.48 -3.25
C THR A 416 4.75 -16.27 -4.49
N TYR A 417 5.43 -15.94 -5.59
CA TYR A 417 4.83 -15.65 -6.89
C TYR A 417 5.63 -16.32 -8.01
N ASP A 418 5.19 -17.47 -8.45
CA ASP A 418 5.86 -18.20 -9.53
C ASP A 418 4.83 -18.94 -10.40
N PHE A 419 5.12 -19.02 -11.69
CA PHE A 419 4.30 -19.73 -12.69
C PHE A 419 4.74 -21.17 -12.93
N THR A 420 5.65 -21.70 -12.12
CA THR A 420 6.14 -23.08 -12.24
C THR A 420 5.16 -24.07 -11.59
N SER A 421 5.49 -25.37 -11.71
CA SER A 421 4.74 -26.45 -11.08
C SER A 421 4.87 -26.50 -9.55
N THR A 422 5.84 -25.78 -8.97
CA THR A 422 6.02 -25.71 -7.52
C THR A 422 4.90 -24.87 -6.91
N PRO A 423 4.12 -25.40 -5.94
CA PRO A 423 3.02 -24.65 -5.34
C PRO A 423 3.51 -23.35 -4.68
N ASN A 424 2.80 -22.26 -4.94
CA ASN A 424 2.99 -21.02 -4.22
C ASN A 424 2.35 -21.09 -2.83
N ALA A 425 2.93 -20.35 -1.88
CA ALA A 425 2.50 -20.35 -0.49
C ALA A 425 2.81 -19.01 0.18
N VAL A 426 2.21 -18.79 1.35
CA VAL A 426 2.68 -17.81 2.33
C VAL A 426 3.48 -18.55 3.39
N TYR A 427 4.72 -18.14 3.59
CA TYR A 427 5.63 -18.68 4.61
C TYR A 427 5.58 -17.78 5.84
N LEU A 428 5.37 -18.38 7.00
CA LEU A 428 5.47 -17.73 8.29
C LEU A 428 6.84 -18.07 8.88
N ILE A 429 7.63 -17.04 9.18
CA ILE A 429 9.05 -17.17 9.50
C ILE A 429 9.32 -16.46 10.83
N ASP A 430 10.13 -17.08 11.69
CA ASP A 430 10.64 -16.48 12.90
C ASP A 430 11.65 -15.37 12.55
N ALA A 431 11.32 -14.13 12.90
CA ALA A 431 12.14 -12.97 12.59
C ALA A 431 13.53 -13.00 13.27
N SER A 432 13.65 -13.70 14.40
CA SER A 432 14.92 -13.78 15.14
C SER A 432 15.89 -14.77 14.52
N THR A 433 15.40 -15.92 14.00
CA THR A 433 16.22 -17.05 13.55
C THR A 433 16.19 -17.30 12.04
N GLY A 434 15.16 -16.79 11.33
CA GLY A 434 14.89 -17.14 9.96
C GLY A 434 14.24 -18.51 9.76
N ALA A 435 13.87 -19.21 10.81
CA ALA A 435 13.25 -20.54 10.70
C ALA A 435 11.84 -20.44 10.12
N ILE A 436 11.51 -21.31 9.15
CA ILE A 436 10.16 -21.45 8.64
C ILE A 436 9.31 -22.15 9.72
N LEU A 437 8.35 -21.42 10.27
CA LEU A 437 7.44 -21.89 11.33
C LEU A 437 6.26 -22.66 10.72
N ARG A 438 5.73 -22.14 9.59
CA ARG A 438 4.58 -22.73 8.91
C ARG A 438 4.51 -22.30 7.44
N THR A 439 3.97 -23.19 6.61
CA THR A 439 3.67 -22.92 5.21
C THR A 439 2.16 -22.96 5.02
N LEU A 440 1.58 -21.84 4.59
CA LEU A 440 0.17 -21.73 4.24
C LEU A 440 0.03 -21.90 2.74
N THR A 441 -0.47 -23.06 2.29
CA THR A 441 -0.69 -23.33 0.85
C THR A 441 -1.90 -22.52 0.39
N THR A 442 -1.67 -21.53 -0.46
CA THR A 442 -2.70 -20.59 -0.93
C THR A 442 -3.40 -21.02 -2.21
N GLY A 443 -2.85 -21.98 -2.92
CA GLY A 443 -3.41 -22.52 -4.19
C GLY A 443 -3.33 -21.57 -5.37
N GLY A 444 -2.50 -20.54 -5.30
CA GLY A 444 -2.19 -19.57 -6.35
C GLY A 444 -1.09 -18.62 -5.90
N TYR A 445 -0.61 -17.76 -6.78
CA TYR A 445 0.46 -16.82 -6.43
C TYR A 445 -0.05 -15.66 -5.58
N THR A 446 0.84 -15.15 -4.73
CA THR A 446 0.59 -14.05 -3.81
C THR A 446 1.45 -12.85 -4.21
N PHE A 447 0.84 -11.89 -4.87
CA PHE A 447 1.47 -10.60 -5.20
C PHE A 447 1.24 -9.58 -4.08
N ALA A 448 0.03 -9.58 -3.51
CA ALA A 448 -0.36 -8.73 -2.40
C ALA A 448 0.46 -9.01 -1.14
N GLN A 449 0.64 -8.01 -0.29
CA GLN A 449 1.14 -8.24 1.06
C GLN A 449 0.15 -9.12 1.85
N SER A 450 0.70 -10.03 2.66
CA SER A 450 -0.06 -10.67 3.73
C SER A 450 0.07 -9.78 4.96
N VAL A 451 -1.02 -9.25 5.52
CA VAL A 451 -0.95 -8.22 6.56
C VAL A 451 -1.37 -8.74 7.93
N PHE A 452 -0.69 -8.28 8.97
CA PHE A 452 -1.04 -8.54 10.36
C PHE A 452 -1.79 -7.35 10.94
N ALA A 453 -3.02 -7.57 11.41
CA ALA A 453 -3.83 -6.56 12.05
C ALA A 453 -4.76 -7.21 13.08
N ASP A 454 -4.97 -6.54 14.19
CA ASP A 454 -5.93 -6.89 15.26
C ASP A 454 -5.88 -8.35 15.73
N GLY A 455 -4.66 -8.89 15.77
CA GLY A 455 -4.41 -10.28 16.18
C GLY A 455 -4.70 -11.31 15.10
N MET A 456 -4.94 -10.89 13.87
CA MET A 456 -5.21 -11.74 12.72
C MET A 456 -4.13 -11.60 11.65
N LEU A 457 -4.04 -12.59 10.76
CA LEU A 457 -3.25 -12.53 9.53
C LEU A 457 -4.20 -12.62 8.34
N PHE A 458 -4.11 -11.67 7.42
CA PHE A 458 -4.90 -11.63 6.17
C PHE A 458 -4.01 -11.95 4.98
N THR A 459 -4.37 -12.98 4.21
CA THR A 459 -3.60 -13.40 3.02
C THR A 459 -4.46 -13.28 1.77
N ALA A 460 -4.06 -12.44 0.83
CA ALA A 460 -4.73 -12.27 -0.46
C ALA A 460 -4.03 -13.11 -1.54
N ASN A 461 -4.82 -13.63 -2.48
CA ASN A 461 -4.34 -14.54 -3.51
C ASN A 461 -4.96 -14.21 -4.87
N VAL A 462 -4.19 -14.36 -5.95
CA VAL A 462 -4.65 -14.03 -7.31
C VAL A 462 -5.81 -14.91 -7.78
N TYR A 463 -5.97 -16.13 -7.26
CA TYR A 463 -7.03 -17.05 -7.73
C TYR A 463 -8.03 -17.48 -6.66
N ARG A 464 -7.72 -17.29 -5.38
CA ARG A 464 -8.50 -17.90 -4.30
C ARG A 464 -9.20 -16.88 -3.40
N GLY A 465 -8.91 -15.60 -3.57
CA GLY A 465 -9.51 -14.55 -2.77
C GLY A 465 -8.72 -14.19 -1.53
N LEU A 466 -9.41 -13.82 -0.46
CA LEU A 466 -8.85 -13.34 0.80
C LEU A 466 -9.17 -14.32 1.92
N THR A 467 -8.15 -14.69 2.70
CA THR A 467 -8.30 -15.56 3.87
C THR A 467 -7.81 -14.85 5.12
N ALA A 468 -8.58 -14.90 6.19
CA ALA A 468 -8.18 -14.46 7.51
C ALA A 468 -7.84 -15.66 8.40
N TRP A 469 -6.79 -15.51 9.21
CA TRP A 469 -6.25 -16.52 10.10
C TRP A 469 -6.12 -15.95 11.51
N HIS A 470 -6.36 -16.75 12.55
CA HIS A 470 -6.17 -16.39 13.94
C HIS A 470 -5.60 -17.56 14.75
N VAL A 471 -5.10 -17.30 15.97
CA VAL A 471 -4.62 -18.32 16.93
C VAL A 471 -5.71 -18.69 17.92
#